data_df2b87334fff44ed4d01dfd2227f7196
#
_entry.id   df2b87334fff44ed4d01dfd2227f7196
#
_cell.length_a   1.000
_cell.length_b   1.000
_cell.length_c   1.000
_cell.angle_alpha   90.00
_cell.angle_beta   90.00
_cell.angle_gamma   90.00
#
_symmetry.space_group_name_H-M   'P 1'
#
loop_
_entity.id
_entity.type
_entity.pdbx_description
1 polymer ?
#
loop_
_entity_poly.entity_id
_entity_poly.type
_entity_poly.pdbx_seq_one_letter_code
_entity_poly.pdbx_strand_id
1 'polypeptide(L)'
;MFSKMLSLFWEPSSTFSALKARTTVYDVVIPLLIVAVVSMLLIPVITPVAMQEYKTRIENSERLTDAQKEEQIERLENRGNELTRYVMATVTLVLKVLVVALFAWFAGNFVLGGEARFLPVLAIAAYVGLVDLISIAVKYPLMISQETTRIYTSPALFLPESTTFLYRFLATLDIFAIWKLVLLGIGVGIINQIKTNKVFWTLLIMWLLYCVAAAGLGGLVKI
;
A
#
# COMPACT_ATOMS: atom_id res chain seq x y z
N MET A 1 20.53 -1.09 13.77
CA MET A 1 19.24 -1.36 13.10
C MET A 1 18.64 -0.11 12.48
N PHE A 2 18.50 0.99 13.21
CA PHE A 2 18.02 2.28 12.67
C PHE A 2 18.81 2.75 11.44
N SER A 3 20.13 2.66 11.48
CA SER A 3 20.99 2.99 10.34
C SER A 3 20.61 2.23 9.06
N LYS A 4 20.30 0.92 9.16
CA LYS A 4 19.85 0.11 8.02
C LYS A 4 18.51 0.59 7.42
N MET A 5 17.60 1.10 8.25
CA MET A 5 16.29 1.61 7.77
C MET A 5 16.46 2.92 7.02
N LEU A 6 17.34 3.80 7.51
CA LEU A 6 17.65 5.04 6.82
C LEU A 6 18.43 4.79 5.53
N SER A 7 19.43 3.88 5.56
CA SER A 7 20.20 3.54 4.36
C SER A 7 19.37 2.89 3.25
N LEU A 8 18.18 2.37 3.54
CA LEU A 8 17.24 1.88 2.53
C LEU A 8 16.98 2.91 1.42
N PHE A 9 16.91 4.18 1.76
CA PHE A 9 16.54 5.25 0.83
C PHE A 9 17.69 5.75 -0.04
N TRP A 10 18.95 5.59 0.43
CA TRP A 10 20.17 6.05 -0.28
C TRP A 10 21.00 4.88 -0.84
N GLU A 11 21.07 3.78 -0.08
CA GLU A 11 21.89 2.61 -0.39
C GLU A 11 21.10 1.30 -0.19
N PRO A 12 20.00 1.08 -0.94
CA PRO A 12 19.13 -0.09 -0.76
C PRO A 12 19.89 -1.41 -0.94
N SER A 13 20.86 -1.44 -1.85
CA SER A 13 21.68 -2.63 -2.08
C SER A 13 22.51 -3.04 -0.86
N SER A 14 23.08 -2.09 -0.15
CA SER A 14 23.81 -2.34 1.10
C SER A 14 22.90 -2.88 2.20
N THR A 15 21.72 -2.25 2.36
CA THR A 15 20.69 -2.67 3.31
C THR A 15 20.25 -4.12 3.06
N PHE A 16 19.92 -4.47 1.82
CA PHE A 16 19.44 -5.81 1.49
C PHE A 16 20.55 -6.87 1.49
N SER A 17 21.80 -6.49 1.20
CA SER A 17 22.95 -7.39 1.39
C SER A 17 23.16 -7.74 2.85
N ALA A 18 22.99 -6.77 3.76
CA ALA A 18 23.05 -7.02 5.19
C ALA A 18 21.89 -7.91 5.69
N LEU A 19 20.69 -7.79 5.11
CA LEU A 19 19.56 -8.70 5.38
C LEU A 19 19.84 -10.10 4.85
N LYS A 20 20.44 -10.23 3.64
CA LYS A 20 20.86 -11.53 3.11
C LYS A 20 21.84 -12.25 4.03
N ALA A 21 22.82 -11.54 4.55
CA ALA A 21 23.83 -12.11 5.44
C ALA A 21 23.22 -12.61 6.77
N ARG A 22 22.29 -11.86 7.34
CA ARG A 22 21.61 -12.22 8.58
C ARG A 22 20.25 -11.54 8.65
N THR A 23 19.19 -12.33 8.55
CA THR A 23 17.80 -11.89 8.79
C THR A 23 17.31 -12.45 10.12
N THR A 24 16.68 -11.60 10.91
CA THR A 24 16.04 -11.95 12.17
C THR A 24 14.55 -11.54 12.13
N VAL A 25 13.75 -12.04 13.06
CA VAL A 25 12.35 -11.62 13.21
C VAL A 25 12.24 -10.12 13.49
N TYR A 26 13.23 -9.53 14.17
CA TYR A 26 13.27 -8.09 14.43
C TYR A 26 13.39 -7.26 13.16
N ASP A 27 13.99 -7.78 12.09
CA ASP A 27 14.07 -7.12 10.79
C ASP A 27 12.70 -7.05 10.09
N VAL A 28 11.72 -7.82 10.54
CA VAL A 28 10.32 -7.75 10.10
C VAL A 28 9.51 -6.86 11.05
N VAL A 29 9.58 -7.14 12.35
CA VAL A 29 8.71 -6.56 13.36
C VAL A 29 8.95 -5.06 13.54
N ILE A 30 10.21 -4.60 13.57
CA ILE A 30 10.51 -3.20 13.87
C ILE A 30 10.08 -2.25 12.73
N PRO A 31 10.34 -2.50 11.43
CA PRO A 31 9.79 -1.67 10.36
C PRO A 31 8.26 -1.64 10.37
N LEU A 32 7.61 -2.80 10.58
CA LEU A 32 6.16 -2.89 10.70
C LEU A 32 5.61 -2.06 11.85
N LEU A 33 6.23 -2.14 13.04
CA LEU A 33 5.82 -1.35 14.20
C LEU A 33 5.94 0.14 13.95
N ILE A 34 7.01 0.60 13.31
CA ILE A 34 7.19 2.01 12.97
C ILE A 34 6.04 2.49 12.07
N VAL A 35 5.74 1.76 11.00
CA VAL A 35 4.63 2.11 10.09
C VAL A 35 3.28 2.04 10.83
N ALA A 36 3.07 1.01 11.66
CA ALA A 36 1.85 0.87 12.44
C ALA A 36 1.64 2.04 13.41
N VAL A 37 2.66 2.39 14.19
CA VAL A 37 2.57 3.49 15.17
C VAL A 37 2.28 4.82 14.47
N VAL A 38 3.00 5.15 13.39
CA VAL A 38 2.75 6.39 12.62
C VAL A 38 1.33 6.38 12.04
N SER A 39 0.89 5.27 11.46
CA SER A 39 -0.47 5.14 10.93
C SER A 39 -1.54 5.30 12.02
N MET A 40 -1.34 4.69 13.19
CA MET A 40 -2.26 4.80 14.32
C MET A 40 -2.38 6.25 14.84
N LEU A 41 -1.27 6.98 14.96
CA LEU A 41 -1.28 8.39 15.37
C LEU A 41 -2.06 9.29 14.42
N LEU A 42 -2.19 8.89 13.16
CA LEU A 42 -2.86 9.66 12.12
C LEU A 42 -4.33 9.26 11.90
N ILE A 43 -4.77 8.12 12.41
CA ILE A 43 -6.18 7.68 12.33
C ILE A 43 -7.15 8.78 12.83
N PRO A 44 -6.98 9.36 14.04
CA PRO A 44 -7.92 10.37 14.53
C PRO A 44 -7.92 11.64 13.68
N VAL A 45 -6.83 11.94 12.99
CA VAL A 45 -6.71 13.12 12.14
C VAL A 45 -7.43 12.94 10.80
N ILE A 46 -7.31 11.76 10.18
CA ILE A 46 -7.89 11.51 8.86
C ILE A 46 -9.33 10.99 8.90
N THR A 47 -9.74 10.38 10.02
CA THR A 47 -11.08 9.81 10.16
C THR A 47 -12.20 10.84 9.92
N PRO A 48 -12.16 12.07 10.48
CA PRO A 48 -13.19 13.08 10.21
C PRO A 48 -13.32 13.41 8.73
N VAL A 49 -12.20 13.59 8.03
CA VAL A 49 -12.18 13.85 6.58
C VAL A 49 -12.81 12.71 5.81
N ALA A 50 -12.43 11.47 6.12
CA ALA A 50 -12.99 10.28 5.48
C ALA A 50 -14.51 10.15 5.73
N MET A 51 -14.94 10.38 6.96
CA MET A 51 -16.36 10.31 7.33
C MET A 51 -17.18 11.35 6.59
N GLN A 52 -16.70 12.60 6.51
CA GLN A 52 -17.39 13.67 5.79
C GLN A 52 -17.49 13.34 4.30
N GLU A 53 -16.41 12.88 3.69
CA GLU A 53 -16.42 12.47 2.29
C GLU A 53 -17.40 11.34 2.00
N TYR A 54 -17.49 10.34 2.89
CA TYR A 54 -18.46 9.24 2.75
C TYR A 54 -19.90 9.74 2.90
N LYS A 55 -20.19 10.61 3.85
CA LYS A 55 -21.53 11.21 4.02
C LYS A 55 -21.95 11.95 2.77
N THR A 56 -21.10 12.84 2.27
CA THR A 56 -21.39 13.60 1.04
C THR A 56 -21.65 12.69 -0.18
N ARG A 57 -20.93 11.57 -0.27
CA ARG A 57 -21.18 10.59 -1.35
C ARG A 57 -22.51 9.89 -1.22
N ILE A 58 -22.91 9.51 0.01
CA ILE A 58 -24.22 8.88 0.26
C ILE A 58 -25.33 9.88 -0.08
N GLU A 59 -25.22 11.11 0.40
CA GLU A 59 -26.20 12.18 0.17
C GLU A 59 -26.38 12.48 -1.33
N ASN A 60 -25.30 12.54 -2.09
CA ASN A 60 -25.29 12.82 -3.52
C ASN A 60 -25.59 11.58 -4.40
N SER A 61 -25.83 10.41 -3.81
CA SER A 61 -26.14 9.21 -4.58
C SER A 61 -27.55 9.26 -5.17
N GLU A 62 -27.66 9.25 -6.50
CA GLU A 62 -28.94 9.14 -7.22
C GLU A 62 -29.54 7.73 -7.18
N ARG A 63 -28.79 6.73 -6.69
CA ARG A 63 -29.20 5.31 -6.67
C ARG A 63 -29.87 4.89 -5.38
N LEU A 64 -29.70 5.67 -4.33
CA LEU A 64 -30.22 5.39 -3.00
C LEU A 64 -31.52 6.20 -2.78
N THR A 65 -32.52 5.55 -2.20
CA THR A 65 -33.70 6.24 -1.68
C THR A 65 -33.31 6.99 -0.39
N ASP A 66 -34.09 8.01 -0.01
CA ASP A 66 -33.82 8.81 1.19
C ASP A 66 -33.72 7.94 2.45
N ALA A 67 -34.61 6.94 2.60
CA ALA A 67 -34.53 5.98 3.70
C ALA A 67 -33.24 5.15 3.70
N GLN A 68 -32.74 4.76 2.51
CA GLN A 68 -31.47 4.02 2.39
C GLN A 68 -30.27 4.91 2.68
N LYS A 69 -30.33 6.20 2.32
CA LYS A 69 -29.27 7.17 2.67
C LYS A 69 -29.18 7.33 4.19
N GLU A 70 -30.32 7.54 4.85
CA GLU A 70 -30.40 7.70 6.29
C GLU A 70 -29.86 6.45 7.02
N GLU A 71 -30.29 5.26 6.62
CA GLU A 71 -29.79 4.00 7.18
C GLU A 71 -28.28 3.83 7.00
N GLN A 72 -27.74 4.19 5.82
CA GLN A 72 -26.30 4.08 5.57
C GLN A 72 -25.49 5.09 6.39
N ILE A 73 -25.99 6.32 6.57
CA ILE A 73 -25.34 7.33 7.41
C ILE A 73 -25.34 6.87 8.88
N GLU A 74 -26.48 6.37 9.38
CA GLU A 74 -26.59 5.82 10.74
C GLU A 74 -25.64 4.64 10.95
N ARG A 75 -25.56 3.71 10.01
CA ARG A 75 -24.59 2.60 10.03
C ARG A 75 -23.15 3.09 10.02
N LEU A 76 -22.84 4.18 9.30
CA LEU A 76 -21.52 4.78 9.25
C LEU A 76 -21.14 5.39 10.62
N GLU A 77 -22.06 6.09 11.26
CA GLU A 77 -21.89 6.70 12.59
C GLU A 77 -21.74 5.65 13.70
N ASN A 78 -22.50 4.57 13.60
CA ASN A 78 -22.45 3.44 14.54
C ASN A 78 -21.31 2.44 14.23
N ARG A 79 -20.46 2.71 13.22
CA ARG A 79 -19.40 1.81 12.77
C ARG A 79 -18.25 1.72 13.76
N GLY A 80 -18.39 0.79 14.72
CA GLY A 80 -17.33 0.29 15.59
C GLY A 80 -16.74 1.32 16.56
N ASN A 81 -16.30 0.86 17.71
CA ASN A 81 -15.53 1.69 18.64
C ASN A 81 -14.13 1.97 18.06
N GLU A 82 -13.44 2.94 18.62
CA GLU A 82 -12.08 3.33 18.19
C GLU A 82 -11.12 2.15 18.19
N LEU A 83 -11.20 1.28 19.17
CA LEU A 83 -10.37 0.09 19.28
C LEU A 83 -10.48 -0.81 18.04
N THR A 84 -11.69 -1.03 17.53
CA THR A 84 -11.92 -1.83 16.33
C THR A 84 -11.22 -1.22 15.11
N ARG A 85 -11.22 0.11 14.98
CA ARG A 85 -10.50 0.81 13.88
C ARG A 85 -9.00 0.59 13.95
N TYR A 86 -8.39 0.72 15.13
CA TYR A 86 -6.96 0.48 15.32
C TYR A 86 -6.56 -0.98 15.04
N VAL A 87 -7.35 -1.92 15.54
CA VAL A 87 -7.13 -3.36 15.30
C VAL A 87 -7.21 -3.67 13.79
N MET A 88 -8.27 -3.20 13.12
CA MET A 88 -8.45 -3.45 11.69
C MET A 88 -7.37 -2.78 10.83
N ALA A 89 -6.92 -1.57 11.17
CA ALA A 89 -5.81 -0.92 10.49
C ALA A 89 -4.51 -1.72 10.63
N THR A 90 -4.23 -2.24 11.83
CA THR A 90 -3.04 -3.07 12.08
C THR A 90 -3.11 -4.40 11.33
N VAL A 91 -4.24 -5.09 11.37
CA VAL A 91 -4.45 -6.34 10.64
C VAL A 91 -4.28 -6.11 9.14
N THR A 92 -4.85 -5.05 8.60
CA THR A 92 -4.73 -4.68 7.19
C THR A 92 -3.28 -4.41 6.80
N LEU A 93 -2.51 -3.69 7.64
CA LEU A 93 -1.09 -3.43 7.40
C LEU A 93 -0.29 -4.74 7.36
N VAL A 94 -0.49 -5.62 8.34
CA VAL A 94 0.21 -6.92 8.39
C VAL A 94 -0.13 -7.78 7.18
N LEU A 95 -1.43 -7.88 6.83
CA LEU A 95 -1.87 -8.63 5.65
C LEU A 95 -1.28 -8.05 4.35
N LYS A 96 -1.25 -6.72 4.22
CA LYS A 96 -0.64 -6.04 3.06
C LYS A 96 0.83 -6.44 2.90
N VAL A 97 1.62 -6.39 3.98
CA VAL A 97 3.05 -6.76 3.93
C VAL A 97 3.23 -8.24 3.64
N LEU A 98 2.40 -9.12 4.21
CA LEU A 98 2.41 -10.55 3.90
C LEU A 98 2.10 -10.82 2.43
N VAL A 99 1.06 -10.20 1.87
CA VAL A 99 0.71 -10.33 0.45
C VAL A 99 1.84 -9.84 -0.46
N VAL A 100 2.44 -8.69 -0.15
CA VAL A 100 3.59 -8.17 -0.92
C VAL A 100 4.78 -9.13 -0.82
N ALA A 101 5.06 -9.68 0.36
CA ALA A 101 6.13 -10.65 0.55
C ALA A 101 5.88 -11.95 -0.23
N LEU A 102 4.65 -12.47 -0.19
CA LEU A 102 4.26 -13.68 -0.96
C LEU A 102 4.39 -13.44 -2.47
N PHE A 103 3.92 -12.28 -2.93
CA PHE A 103 4.03 -11.88 -4.33
C PHE A 103 5.50 -11.80 -4.80
N ALA A 104 6.34 -11.13 -4.01
CA ALA A 104 7.77 -10.99 -4.29
C ALA A 104 8.52 -12.33 -4.20
N TRP A 105 8.17 -13.17 -3.22
CA TRP A 105 8.72 -14.51 -3.05
C TRP A 105 8.32 -15.44 -4.21
N PHE A 106 7.06 -15.40 -4.62
CA PHE A 106 6.58 -16.16 -5.78
C PHE A 106 7.30 -15.74 -7.06
N ALA A 107 7.41 -14.42 -7.31
CA ALA A 107 8.14 -13.90 -8.46
C ALA A 107 9.62 -14.35 -8.47
N GLY A 108 10.29 -14.22 -7.33
CA GLY A 108 11.71 -14.59 -7.20
C GLY A 108 11.96 -16.08 -7.34
N ASN A 109 11.16 -16.92 -6.70
CA ASN A 109 11.42 -18.35 -6.64
C ASN A 109 10.75 -19.11 -7.79
N PHE A 110 9.43 -18.93 -8.02
CA PHE A 110 8.72 -19.72 -9.03
C PHE A 110 8.92 -19.19 -10.45
N VAL A 111 8.84 -17.87 -10.64
CA VAL A 111 8.94 -17.29 -11.99
C VAL A 111 10.40 -17.21 -12.45
N LEU A 112 11.31 -16.89 -11.53
CA LEU A 112 12.71 -16.63 -11.84
C LEU A 112 13.68 -17.76 -11.44
N GLY A 113 13.17 -18.82 -10.77
CA GLY A 113 13.97 -19.99 -10.40
C GLY A 113 14.93 -19.74 -9.24
N GLY A 114 14.62 -18.80 -8.34
CA GLY A 114 15.38 -18.56 -7.12
C GLY A 114 15.05 -19.57 -6.02
N GLU A 115 15.82 -19.54 -4.95
CA GLU A 115 15.69 -20.45 -3.79
C GLU A 115 15.65 -19.70 -2.45
N ALA A 116 15.16 -18.45 -2.46
CA ALA A 116 15.10 -17.65 -1.25
C ALA A 116 14.15 -18.26 -0.21
N ARG A 117 14.58 -18.27 1.06
CA ARG A 117 13.67 -18.52 2.18
C ARG A 117 12.67 -17.38 2.31
N PHE A 118 11.48 -17.67 2.85
CA PHE A 118 10.41 -16.67 2.96
C PHE A 118 10.77 -15.52 3.92
N LEU A 119 11.39 -15.80 5.08
CA LEU A 119 11.68 -14.79 6.10
C LEU A 119 12.54 -13.61 5.61
N PRO A 120 13.64 -13.81 4.85
CA PRO A 120 14.37 -12.70 4.24
C PRO A 120 13.52 -11.86 3.29
N VAL A 121 12.64 -12.47 2.49
CA VAL A 121 11.76 -11.74 1.57
C VAL A 121 10.70 -10.96 2.33
N LEU A 122 10.17 -11.53 3.41
CA LEU A 122 9.26 -10.83 4.32
C LEU A 122 9.93 -9.61 4.98
N ALA A 123 11.21 -9.73 5.39
CA ALA A 123 11.97 -8.61 5.91
C ALA A 123 12.15 -7.52 4.84
N ILE A 124 12.46 -7.89 3.58
CA ILE A 124 12.51 -6.91 2.47
C ILE A 124 11.16 -6.19 2.34
N ALA A 125 10.05 -6.92 2.32
CA ALA A 125 8.72 -6.33 2.18
C ALA A 125 8.39 -5.37 3.35
N ALA A 126 8.80 -5.71 4.58
CA ALA A 126 8.64 -4.85 5.74
C ALA A 126 9.47 -3.56 5.64
N TYR A 127 10.74 -3.67 5.19
CA TYR A 127 11.59 -2.50 4.95
C TYR A 127 11.03 -1.62 3.82
N VAL A 128 10.61 -2.21 2.71
CA VAL A 128 9.97 -1.50 1.59
C VAL A 128 8.69 -0.81 2.04
N GLY A 129 7.99 -1.35 3.02
CA GLY A 129 6.84 -0.72 3.68
C GLY A 129 7.16 0.65 4.31
N LEU A 130 8.43 0.93 4.68
CA LEU A 130 8.84 2.25 5.19
C LEU A 130 8.63 3.39 4.18
N VAL A 131 8.55 3.10 2.89
CA VAL A 131 8.18 4.08 1.85
C VAL A 131 6.78 4.63 2.10
N ASP A 132 5.89 3.87 2.74
CA ASP A 132 4.56 4.35 3.09
C ASP A 132 4.61 5.55 4.05
N LEU A 133 5.67 5.69 4.89
CA LEU A 133 5.86 6.85 5.75
C LEU A 133 6.08 8.14 4.93
N ILE A 134 6.82 8.05 3.84
CA ILE A 134 7.04 9.20 2.93
C ILE A 134 5.73 9.51 2.19
N SER A 135 5.03 8.47 1.71
CA SER A 135 3.71 8.64 1.07
C SER A 135 2.71 9.33 2.01
N ILE A 136 2.67 8.92 3.28
CA ILE A 136 1.84 9.53 4.32
C ILE A 136 2.24 11.01 4.52
N ALA A 137 3.52 11.30 4.68
CA ALA A 137 4.00 12.66 4.90
C ALA A 137 3.65 13.61 3.75
N VAL A 138 3.54 13.12 2.52
CA VAL A 138 3.14 13.90 1.34
C VAL A 138 1.62 14.00 1.23
N LYS A 139 0.90 12.88 1.35
CA LYS A 139 -0.54 12.83 1.06
C LYS A 139 -1.41 13.39 2.19
N TYR A 140 -1.08 13.14 3.45
CA TYR A 140 -1.95 13.52 4.57
C TYR A 140 -2.15 15.04 4.71
N PRO A 141 -1.12 15.90 4.61
CA PRO A 141 -1.34 17.33 4.61
C PRO A 141 -2.29 17.79 3.48
N LEU A 142 -2.17 17.17 2.30
CA LEU A 142 -3.05 17.46 1.17
C LEU A 142 -4.47 16.97 1.41
N MET A 143 -4.65 15.78 2.00
CA MET A 143 -5.96 15.24 2.38
C MET A 143 -6.70 16.16 3.34
N ILE A 144 -5.98 16.70 4.32
CA ILE A 144 -6.55 17.61 5.32
C ILE A 144 -6.91 18.95 4.67
N SER A 145 -6.01 19.52 3.87
CA SER A 145 -6.21 20.84 3.25
C SER A 145 -7.30 20.85 2.17
N GLN A 146 -7.51 19.74 1.50
CA GLN A 146 -8.52 19.58 0.44
C GLN A 146 -9.80 18.88 0.92
N GLU A 147 -9.87 18.53 2.20
CA GLU A 147 -11.00 17.83 2.82
C GLU A 147 -11.42 16.56 2.04
N THR A 148 -10.44 15.83 1.47
CA THR A 148 -10.67 14.61 0.69
C THR A 148 -9.61 13.56 0.96
N THR A 149 -9.99 12.28 0.95
CA THR A 149 -9.06 11.17 1.03
C THR A 149 -8.48 10.78 -0.33
N ARG A 150 -8.95 11.39 -1.41
CA ARG A 150 -8.58 11.08 -2.80
C ARG A 150 -7.42 11.94 -3.31
N ILE A 151 -6.27 11.79 -2.70
CA ILE A 151 -5.06 12.42 -3.19
C ILE A 151 -4.30 11.46 -4.10
N TYR A 152 -4.27 11.77 -5.37
CA TYR A 152 -3.58 10.99 -6.38
C TYR A 152 -2.15 11.49 -6.57
N THR A 153 -1.17 10.59 -6.47
CA THR A 153 0.23 10.77 -6.88
C THR A 153 0.51 9.91 -8.11
N SER A 154 -0.46 9.85 -9.00
CA SER A 154 -0.53 9.05 -10.20
C SER A 154 -0.97 9.91 -11.39
N PRO A 155 -0.89 9.43 -12.64
CA PRO A 155 -1.37 10.17 -13.80
C PRO A 155 -2.85 10.55 -13.74
N ALA A 156 -3.67 9.92 -12.89
CA ALA A 156 -5.06 10.30 -12.67
C ALA A 156 -5.22 11.73 -12.11
N LEU A 157 -4.17 12.28 -11.48
CA LEU A 157 -4.16 13.67 -11.00
C LEU A 157 -4.47 14.70 -12.11
N PHE A 158 -4.10 14.40 -13.34
CA PHE A 158 -4.27 15.30 -14.49
C PHE A 158 -5.58 15.08 -15.25
N LEU A 159 -6.44 14.19 -14.78
CA LEU A 159 -7.70 13.83 -15.42
C LEU A 159 -8.88 14.21 -14.53
N PRO A 160 -10.04 14.60 -15.10
CA PRO A 160 -11.26 14.75 -14.34
C PRO A 160 -11.66 13.41 -13.72
N GLU A 161 -12.17 13.44 -12.49
CA GLU A 161 -12.66 12.24 -11.81
C GLU A 161 -13.72 11.51 -12.66
N SER A 162 -13.55 10.20 -12.82
CA SER A 162 -14.36 9.39 -13.70
C SER A 162 -14.43 7.94 -13.20
N THR A 163 -15.53 7.27 -13.51
CA THR A 163 -15.70 5.83 -13.24
C THR A 163 -15.21 4.93 -14.38
N THR A 164 -14.52 5.50 -15.38
CA THR A 164 -14.00 4.75 -16.52
C THR A 164 -12.87 3.80 -16.11
N PHE A 165 -12.71 2.71 -16.87
CA PHE A 165 -11.60 1.78 -16.69
C PHE A 165 -10.23 2.50 -16.74
N LEU A 166 -10.05 3.39 -17.73
CA LEU A 166 -8.81 4.12 -17.91
C LEU A 166 -8.46 4.97 -16.69
N TYR A 167 -9.43 5.72 -16.15
CA TYR A 167 -9.21 6.52 -14.95
C TYR A 167 -8.80 5.65 -13.75
N ARG A 168 -9.53 4.54 -13.50
CA ARG A 168 -9.21 3.61 -12.42
C ARG A 168 -7.83 2.98 -12.59
N PHE A 169 -7.48 2.58 -13.80
CA PHE A 169 -6.15 2.03 -14.11
C PHE A 169 -5.05 3.06 -13.82
N LEU A 170 -5.20 4.29 -14.32
CA LEU A 170 -4.22 5.36 -14.09
C LEU A 170 -4.12 5.76 -12.62
N ALA A 171 -5.23 5.70 -11.87
CA ALA A 171 -5.25 5.97 -10.43
C ALA A 171 -4.42 4.95 -9.62
N THR A 172 -4.27 3.71 -10.11
CA THR A 172 -3.43 2.69 -9.44
C THR A 172 -1.93 2.85 -9.71
N LEU A 173 -1.53 3.63 -10.73
CA LEU A 173 -0.13 3.84 -11.10
C LEU A 173 0.57 4.87 -10.19
N ASP A 174 0.53 4.63 -8.90
CA ASP A 174 1.07 5.52 -7.86
C ASP A 174 2.61 5.50 -7.86
N ILE A 175 3.24 6.69 -7.75
CA ILE A 175 4.70 6.82 -7.78
C ILE A 175 5.38 6.08 -6.62
N PHE A 176 4.76 6.05 -5.43
CA PHE A 176 5.31 5.31 -4.29
C PHE A 176 5.20 3.81 -4.49
N ALA A 177 4.17 3.32 -5.22
CA ALA A 177 4.07 1.91 -5.61
C ALA A 177 5.20 1.53 -6.57
N ILE A 178 5.51 2.36 -7.55
CA ILE A 178 6.65 2.14 -8.47
C ILE A 178 7.96 2.14 -7.71
N TRP A 179 8.17 3.08 -6.78
CA TRP A 179 9.36 3.10 -5.92
C TRP A 179 9.50 1.81 -5.10
N LYS A 180 8.40 1.34 -4.51
CA LYS A 180 8.39 0.05 -3.78
C LYS A 180 8.75 -1.12 -4.69
N LEU A 181 8.28 -1.15 -5.94
CA LEU A 181 8.66 -2.20 -6.91
C LEU A 181 10.16 -2.18 -7.23
N VAL A 182 10.76 -1.01 -7.37
CA VAL A 182 12.22 -0.87 -7.56
C VAL A 182 12.97 -1.46 -6.37
N LEU A 183 12.60 -1.08 -5.14
CA LEU A 183 13.22 -1.59 -3.93
C LEU A 183 13.03 -3.10 -3.77
N LEU A 184 11.82 -3.63 -4.04
CA LEU A 184 11.56 -5.08 -4.05
C LEU A 184 12.44 -5.78 -5.09
N GLY A 185 12.57 -5.21 -6.29
CA GLY A 185 13.42 -5.74 -7.36
C GLY A 185 14.89 -5.85 -6.92
N ILE A 186 15.42 -4.83 -6.25
CA ILE A 186 16.77 -4.84 -5.69
C ILE A 186 16.89 -5.91 -4.61
N GLY A 187 15.99 -5.91 -3.63
CA GLY A 187 16.05 -6.80 -2.48
C GLY A 187 15.92 -8.27 -2.87
N VAL A 188 14.92 -8.62 -3.65
CA VAL A 188 14.68 -10.00 -4.13
C VAL A 188 15.82 -10.45 -5.05
N GLY A 189 16.33 -9.54 -5.89
CA GLY A 189 17.49 -9.82 -6.76
C GLY A 189 18.74 -10.18 -5.95
N ILE A 190 19.04 -9.42 -4.89
CA ILE A 190 20.20 -9.68 -4.03
C ILE A 190 20.04 -11.01 -3.28
N ILE A 191 18.87 -11.31 -2.71
CA ILE A 191 18.67 -12.54 -1.95
C ILE A 191 18.79 -13.77 -2.86
N ASN A 192 18.15 -13.74 -4.03
CA ASN A 192 18.17 -14.85 -4.98
C ASN A 192 19.40 -14.87 -5.89
N GLN A 193 20.29 -13.89 -5.81
CA GLN A 193 21.46 -13.74 -6.71
C GLN A 193 21.06 -13.62 -8.20
N ILE A 194 19.90 -13.00 -8.43
CA ILE A 194 19.36 -12.74 -9.78
C ILE A 194 19.57 -11.26 -10.12
N LYS A 195 19.84 -10.96 -11.39
CA LYS A 195 19.99 -9.57 -11.85
C LYS A 195 18.75 -8.74 -11.47
N THR A 196 18.94 -7.67 -10.74
CA THR A 196 17.87 -6.76 -10.27
C THR A 196 16.92 -6.36 -11.38
N ASN A 197 17.44 -6.03 -12.55
CA ASN A 197 16.62 -5.63 -13.70
C ASN A 197 15.62 -6.73 -14.12
N LYS A 198 16.04 -8.01 -14.10
CA LYS A 198 15.16 -9.15 -14.42
C LYS A 198 14.04 -9.28 -13.40
N VAL A 199 14.37 -9.14 -12.11
CA VAL A 199 13.37 -9.19 -11.03
C VAL A 199 12.41 -8.01 -11.12
N PHE A 200 12.93 -6.79 -11.32
CA PHE A 200 12.10 -5.58 -11.45
C PHE A 200 11.06 -5.71 -12.58
N TRP A 201 11.47 -6.11 -13.79
CA TRP A 201 10.53 -6.27 -14.90
C TRP A 201 9.49 -7.36 -14.65
N THR A 202 9.88 -8.46 -14.00
CA THR A 202 8.93 -9.51 -13.61
C THR A 202 7.89 -8.98 -12.62
N LEU A 203 8.32 -8.31 -11.56
CA LEU A 203 7.42 -7.70 -10.58
C LEU A 203 6.54 -6.62 -11.20
N LEU A 204 7.08 -5.80 -12.09
CA LEU A 204 6.33 -4.75 -12.78
C LEU A 204 5.23 -5.34 -13.66
N ILE A 205 5.55 -6.36 -14.47
CA ILE A 205 4.54 -7.01 -15.32
C ILE A 205 3.42 -7.63 -14.46
N MET A 206 3.78 -8.38 -13.42
CA MET A 206 2.81 -8.98 -12.51
C MET A 206 1.94 -7.92 -11.82
N TRP A 207 2.55 -6.79 -11.39
CA TRP A 207 1.82 -5.68 -10.78
C TRP A 207 0.91 -4.97 -11.79
N LEU A 208 1.33 -4.75 -13.03
CA LEU A 208 0.47 -4.19 -14.08
C LEU A 208 -0.71 -5.10 -14.39
N LEU A 209 -0.52 -6.41 -14.43
CA LEU A 209 -1.62 -7.37 -14.57
C LEU A 209 -2.63 -7.25 -13.41
N TYR A 210 -2.12 -7.12 -12.18
CA TYR A 210 -2.96 -6.84 -11.02
C TYR A 210 -3.73 -5.51 -11.17
N CYS A 211 -3.07 -4.42 -11.60
CA CYS A 211 -3.71 -3.11 -11.83
C CYS A 211 -4.83 -3.19 -12.87
N VAL A 212 -4.61 -3.91 -13.97
CA VAL A 212 -5.62 -4.15 -15.01
C VAL A 212 -6.82 -4.92 -14.43
N ALA A 213 -6.55 -6.01 -13.69
CA ALA A 213 -7.60 -6.80 -13.05
C ALA A 213 -8.39 -5.98 -12.03
N ALA A 214 -7.70 -5.22 -11.17
CA ALA A 214 -8.34 -4.36 -10.16
C ALA A 214 -9.20 -3.26 -10.79
N ALA A 215 -8.70 -2.59 -11.86
CA ALA A 215 -9.45 -1.58 -12.59
C ALA A 215 -10.69 -2.16 -13.29
N GLY A 216 -10.59 -3.39 -13.81
CA GLY A 216 -11.69 -4.12 -14.42
C GLY A 216 -12.77 -4.52 -13.41
N LEU A 217 -12.34 -5.17 -12.31
CA LEU A 217 -13.26 -5.61 -11.25
C LEU A 217 -13.94 -4.44 -10.54
N GLY A 218 -13.25 -3.31 -10.33
CA GLY A 218 -13.83 -2.10 -9.76
C GLY A 218 -14.99 -1.51 -10.59
N GLY A 219 -15.13 -1.91 -11.86
CA GLY A 219 -16.30 -1.59 -12.69
C GLY A 219 -17.51 -2.49 -12.45
N LEU A 220 -17.29 -3.67 -11.91
CA LEU A 220 -18.35 -4.65 -11.60
C LEU A 220 -18.98 -4.37 -10.22
N VAL A 221 -18.16 -3.89 -9.28
CA VAL A 221 -18.64 -3.44 -7.96
C VAL A 221 -19.14 -2.01 -8.10
N LYS A 222 -20.36 -1.89 -8.65
CA LYS A 222 -21.09 -0.61 -8.69
C LYS A 222 -21.68 -0.36 -7.30
N ILE A 223 -20.96 0.37 -6.47
CA ILE A 223 -21.50 1.02 -5.27
C ILE A 223 -21.87 2.45 -5.63
#